data_325b401df8597aa666522c59ae6109ae
#
_entry.id   325b401df8597aa666522c59ae6109ae
#
_cell.length_a   1.000
_cell.length_b   1.000
_cell.length_c   1.000
_cell.angle_alpha   90.00
_cell.angle_beta   90.00
_cell.angle_gamma   90.00
#
_symmetry.space_group_name_H-M   'P 1'
#
loop_
_entity.id
_entity.type
_entity.pdbx_description
1 polymer ?
#
loop_
_entity_poly.entity_id
_entity_poly.type
_entity_poly.pdbx_seq_one_letter_code
_entity_poly.pdbx_strand_id
1 'polypeptide(L)'
;MNDILNFKSITTYRLKLPLKFKFKTAKGEVKERESIVIRIEDQQGYVGYGECVAFTDPFYTAETVDTCWQKLVDDYIFNLRMMRPKPLMTYVRQLQFWLNRDHMPMTIAALENALINLHCERLGVNSVSYIMGQPLQDTIESGVVIGDVPMEQLLDAVEAHVANGCKRIKLKVNPTDGYDRAALVRKHYPDLVLAADANQSYSYDDIDKVRQFNDLKLACIEEPFAITTLQSYKEWKWERLNNDDWHIETSICLDESILGYDDLSYAIEYGLIDVLNIKVGRMGGLVPTKAAINLCRECHIPYWVGSMVESGISKMLHAQLAALGDSYMAGDLSDSNRYFERDLIYPDLTFKDGVMHVPDGDGLGVTVFDDRLEAYCVEKRTL
;
A
#
# COMPACT_ATOMS: atom_id res chain seq x y z
N MET A 1 -25.17 -6.41 -20.25
CA MET A 1 -24.54 -7.64 -19.72
C MET A 1 -25.07 -7.93 -18.34
N ASN A 2 -25.13 -9.20 -17.95
CA ASN A 2 -25.67 -9.58 -16.65
C ASN A 2 -24.63 -9.22 -15.56
N ASP A 3 -24.90 -8.22 -14.74
CA ASP A 3 -24.02 -7.72 -13.67
C ASP A 3 -23.90 -8.70 -12.46
N ILE A 4 -24.62 -9.81 -12.54
CA ILE A 4 -24.71 -10.81 -11.48
C ILE A 4 -23.48 -11.72 -11.49
N LEU A 5 -22.76 -11.78 -10.37
CA LEU A 5 -21.68 -12.72 -10.12
C LEU A 5 -22.25 -14.04 -9.58
N ASN A 6 -21.84 -15.15 -10.18
CA ASN A 6 -22.23 -16.50 -9.82
C ASN A 6 -20.97 -17.39 -9.74
N PHE A 7 -20.50 -17.63 -8.54
CA PHE A 7 -19.23 -18.31 -8.31
C PHE A 7 -19.32 -19.81 -8.59
N LYS A 8 -18.35 -20.32 -9.36
CA LYS A 8 -18.07 -21.76 -9.49
C LYS A 8 -17.24 -22.23 -8.31
N SER A 9 -16.15 -21.49 -7.99
CA SER A 9 -15.27 -21.79 -6.85
C SER A 9 -14.62 -20.52 -6.31
N ILE A 10 -14.28 -20.55 -5.03
CA ILE A 10 -13.41 -19.58 -4.35
C ILE A 10 -12.26 -20.37 -3.75
N THR A 11 -11.05 -20.10 -4.21
CA THR A 11 -9.84 -20.76 -3.73
C THR A 11 -8.96 -19.75 -3.00
N THR A 12 -8.52 -20.11 -1.81
CA THR A 12 -7.59 -19.34 -1.00
C THR A 12 -6.26 -20.06 -0.96
N TYR A 13 -5.19 -19.36 -1.32
CA TYR A 13 -3.82 -19.83 -1.27
C TYR A 13 -3.07 -19.07 -0.18
N ARG A 14 -2.44 -19.77 0.76
CA ARG A 14 -1.41 -19.23 1.63
C ARG A 14 -0.06 -19.48 0.98
N LEU A 15 0.66 -18.43 0.69
CA LEU A 15 1.90 -18.47 -0.08
C LEU A 15 3.10 -18.12 0.78
N LYS A 16 4.28 -18.69 0.43
CA LYS A 16 5.60 -18.27 0.92
C LYS A 16 6.48 -17.96 -0.28
N LEU A 17 6.69 -16.68 -0.54
CA LEU A 17 7.55 -16.21 -1.62
C LEU A 17 8.94 -15.90 -1.05
N PRO A 18 10.00 -16.60 -1.51
CA PRO A 18 11.36 -16.31 -1.10
C PRO A 18 11.78 -14.90 -1.52
N LEU A 19 12.33 -14.12 -0.59
CA LEU A 19 12.90 -12.80 -0.88
C LEU A 19 14.36 -12.95 -1.32
N LYS A 20 14.76 -12.19 -2.33
CA LYS A 20 16.16 -12.13 -2.83
C LYS A 20 17.13 -11.59 -1.78
N PHE A 21 16.63 -10.80 -0.86
CA PHE A 21 17.41 -10.28 0.26
C PHE A 21 16.50 -10.18 1.49
N LYS A 22 17.13 -10.19 2.65
CA LYS A 22 16.42 -10.06 3.91
C LYS A 22 15.86 -8.64 4.03
N PHE A 23 14.56 -8.54 4.21
CA PHE A 23 13.91 -7.28 4.49
C PHE A 23 13.96 -7.01 6.00
N LYS A 24 14.67 -5.96 6.41
CA LYS A 24 14.72 -5.55 7.82
C LYS A 24 13.52 -4.69 8.17
N THR A 25 12.85 -5.06 9.23
CA THR A 25 11.79 -4.27 9.88
C THR A 25 12.28 -3.83 11.25
N ALA A 26 11.57 -2.90 11.88
CA ALA A 26 11.86 -2.47 13.25
C ALA A 26 11.84 -3.63 14.28
N LYS A 27 11.24 -4.78 13.95
CA LYS A 27 11.05 -5.94 14.83
C LYS A 27 11.79 -7.21 14.38
N GLY A 28 12.57 -7.17 13.27
CA GLY A 28 13.32 -8.34 12.84
C GLY A 28 13.59 -8.41 11.33
N GLU A 29 14.10 -9.55 10.89
CA GLU A 29 14.40 -9.85 9.49
C GLU A 29 13.32 -10.75 8.88
N VAL A 30 12.73 -10.32 7.76
CA VAL A 30 11.83 -11.13 6.93
C VAL A 30 12.64 -11.72 5.78
N LYS A 31 12.68 -13.05 5.68
CA LYS A 31 13.40 -13.79 4.62
C LYS A 31 12.47 -14.31 3.52
N GLU A 32 11.22 -14.50 3.87
CA GLU A 32 10.14 -14.96 2.99
C GLU A 32 8.95 -14.03 3.17
N ARG A 33 8.29 -13.68 2.09
CA ARG A 33 7.04 -12.94 2.15
C ARG A 33 5.89 -13.94 2.18
N GLU A 34 5.26 -14.10 3.34
CA GLU A 34 3.98 -14.79 3.41
C GLU A 34 2.86 -13.84 2.99
N SER A 35 1.97 -14.30 2.13
CA SER A 35 0.75 -13.59 1.77
C SER A 35 -0.39 -14.58 1.49
N ILE A 36 -1.62 -14.05 1.34
CA ILE A 36 -2.77 -14.87 0.99
C ILE A 36 -3.33 -14.35 -0.33
N VAL A 37 -3.48 -15.24 -1.30
CA VAL A 37 -4.13 -14.92 -2.58
C VAL A 37 -5.50 -15.57 -2.65
N ILE A 38 -6.50 -14.79 -3.01
CA ILE A 38 -7.87 -15.23 -3.30
C ILE A 38 -8.01 -15.35 -4.82
N ARG A 39 -8.47 -16.51 -5.29
CA ARG A 39 -8.86 -16.77 -6.68
C ARG A 39 -10.33 -17.10 -6.73
N ILE A 40 -11.10 -16.32 -7.43
CA ILE A 40 -12.54 -16.54 -7.63
C ILE A 40 -12.78 -16.90 -9.10
N GLU A 41 -13.41 -18.06 -9.36
CA GLU A 41 -13.84 -18.47 -10.69
C GLU A 41 -15.36 -18.46 -10.78
N ASP A 42 -15.91 -17.88 -11.83
CA ASP A 42 -17.34 -17.89 -12.08
C ASP A 42 -17.78 -19.09 -12.94
N GLN A 43 -19.10 -19.26 -13.11
CA GLN A 43 -19.68 -20.35 -13.91
C GLN A 43 -19.36 -20.23 -15.41
N GLN A 44 -18.83 -19.12 -15.88
CA GLN A 44 -18.46 -18.86 -17.27
C GLN A 44 -16.96 -19.05 -17.52
N GLY A 45 -16.18 -19.30 -16.46
CA GLY A 45 -14.74 -19.54 -16.52
C GLY A 45 -13.89 -18.27 -16.41
N TYR A 46 -14.47 -17.10 -16.14
CA TYR A 46 -13.69 -15.92 -15.79
C TYR A 46 -13.10 -16.06 -14.40
N VAL A 47 -11.92 -15.49 -14.21
CA VAL A 47 -11.18 -15.60 -12.95
C VAL A 47 -10.79 -14.22 -12.46
N GLY A 48 -10.97 -13.97 -11.17
CA GLY A 48 -10.49 -12.77 -10.50
C GLY A 48 -9.55 -13.10 -9.35
N TYR A 49 -8.54 -12.26 -9.15
CA TYR A 49 -7.53 -12.41 -8.11
C TYR A 49 -7.49 -11.20 -7.19
N GLY A 50 -7.18 -11.45 -5.92
CA GLY A 50 -6.88 -10.42 -4.93
C GLY A 50 -5.88 -10.96 -3.90
N GLU A 51 -5.10 -10.08 -3.31
CA GLU A 51 -4.04 -10.44 -2.36
C GLU A 51 -4.25 -9.74 -1.03
N CYS A 52 -4.19 -10.51 0.08
CA CYS A 52 -4.10 -9.99 1.43
C CYS A 52 -2.63 -9.77 1.78
N VAL A 53 -2.28 -8.52 2.05
CA VAL A 53 -0.90 -8.06 2.21
C VAL A 53 -0.46 -7.96 3.68
N ALA A 54 -1.18 -8.58 4.62
CA ALA A 54 -0.80 -8.65 6.01
C ALA A 54 0.59 -9.30 6.18
N PHE A 55 1.31 -8.94 7.23
CA PHE A 55 2.58 -9.58 7.58
C PHE A 55 2.34 -10.75 8.55
N THR A 56 3.36 -11.59 8.74
CA THR A 56 3.31 -12.67 9.74
C THR A 56 3.21 -12.15 11.16
N ASP A 57 3.84 -10.99 11.42
CA ASP A 57 3.87 -10.35 12.74
C ASP A 57 3.09 -9.02 12.72
N PRO A 58 2.42 -8.64 13.82
CA PRO A 58 1.59 -7.43 13.88
C PRO A 58 2.41 -6.17 14.14
N PHE A 59 3.45 -5.91 13.33
CA PHE A 59 4.29 -4.72 13.50
C PHE A 59 3.78 -3.51 12.73
N TYR A 60 3.02 -3.73 11.64
CA TYR A 60 2.49 -2.67 10.81
C TYR A 60 1.02 -2.38 11.13
N THR A 61 0.19 -3.41 11.17
CA THR A 61 -1.20 -3.36 11.64
C THR A 61 -1.47 -4.54 12.57
N ALA A 62 -2.66 -4.58 13.19
CA ALA A 62 -3.07 -5.71 14.04
C ALA A 62 -3.31 -7.01 13.26
N GLU A 63 -3.57 -6.91 11.93
CA GLU A 63 -3.77 -8.08 11.09
C GLU A 63 -2.45 -8.83 10.87
N THR A 64 -2.52 -10.17 10.98
CA THR A 64 -1.44 -11.08 10.63
C THR A 64 -1.90 -12.07 9.58
N VAL A 65 -0.97 -12.71 8.86
CA VAL A 65 -1.32 -13.78 7.90
C VAL A 65 -2.18 -14.86 8.57
N ASP A 66 -1.88 -15.27 9.80
CA ASP A 66 -2.66 -16.28 10.52
C ASP A 66 -4.08 -15.81 10.83
N THR A 67 -4.25 -14.61 11.38
CA THR A 67 -5.58 -14.08 11.69
C THR A 67 -6.43 -13.86 10.44
N CYS A 68 -5.80 -13.37 9.35
CA CYS A 68 -6.46 -13.20 8.06
C CYS A 68 -6.87 -14.54 7.45
N TRP A 69 -5.97 -15.55 7.49
CA TRP A 69 -6.26 -16.89 6.99
C TRP A 69 -7.45 -17.52 7.67
N GLN A 70 -7.43 -17.54 9.01
CA GLN A 70 -8.54 -18.08 9.80
C GLN A 70 -9.86 -17.38 9.48
N LYS A 71 -9.86 -16.05 9.45
CA LYS A 71 -11.07 -15.26 9.16
C LYS A 71 -11.61 -15.49 7.75
N LEU A 72 -10.73 -15.60 6.76
CA LEU A 72 -11.11 -15.92 5.39
C LEU A 72 -11.75 -17.30 5.29
N VAL A 73 -11.09 -18.33 5.83
CA VAL A 73 -11.49 -19.73 5.65
C VAL A 73 -12.71 -20.08 6.50
N ASP A 74 -12.74 -19.62 7.77
CA ASP A 74 -13.77 -20.05 8.73
C ASP A 74 -15.05 -19.19 8.65
N ASP A 75 -14.99 -17.97 8.11
CA ASP A 75 -16.12 -17.05 8.11
C ASP A 75 -16.42 -16.50 6.69
N TYR A 76 -15.56 -15.64 6.14
CA TYR A 76 -15.91 -14.79 5.01
C TYR A 76 -16.19 -15.57 3.72
N ILE A 77 -15.33 -16.53 3.35
CA ILE A 77 -15.48 -17.26 2.09
C ILE A 77 -16.72 -18.16 2.13
N PHE A 78 -16.96 -18.82 3.28
CA PHE A 78 -18.17 -19.61 3.47
C PHE A 78 -19.42 -18.74 3.31
N ASN A 79 -19.46 -17.60 4.00
CA ASN A 79 -20.61 -16.68 3.90
C ASN A 79 -20.82 -16.12 2.49
N LEU A 80 -19.74 -15.71 1.80
CA LEU A 80 -19.83 -15.29 0.40
C LEU A 80 -20.39 -16.39 -0.51
N ARG A 81 -19.92 -17.63 -0.32
CA ARG A 81 -20.37 -18.79 -1.11
C ARG A 81 -21.83 -19.13 -0.89
N MET A 82 -22.34 -18.91 0.33
CA MET A 82 -23.74 -19.13 0.70
C MET A 82 -24.68 -18.04 0.19
N MET A 83 -24.15 -16.89 -0.21
CA MET A 83 -24.98 -15.84 -0.83
C MET A 83 -25.48 -16.33 -2.19
N ARG A 84 -26.77 -16.07 -2.49
CA ARG A 84 -27.28 -16.24 -3.85
C ARG A 84 -26.56 -15.29 -4.80
N PRO A 85 -26.44 -15.63 -6.10
CA PRO A 85 -25.85 -14.75 -7.10
C PRO A 85 -26.41 -13.31 -7.03
N LYS A 86 -25.55 -12.32 -6.97
CA LYS A 86 -25.84 -10.89 -6.78
C LYS A 86 -24.97 -10.02 -7.70
N PRO A 87 -25.37 -8.76 -7.93
CA PRO A 87 -24.51 -7.75 -8.53
C PRO A 87 -23.25 -7.49 -7.67
N LEU A 88 -22.14 -7.10 -8.30
CA LEU A 88 -20.88 -6.77 -7.65
C LEU A 88 -21.09 -5.85 -6.43
N MET A 89 -21.77 -4.74 -6.61
CA MET A 89 -21.95 -3.75 -5.52
C MET A 89 -22.75 -4.26 -4.31
N THR A 90 -23.47 -5.36 -4.43
CA THR A 90 -24.10 -6.03 -3.28
C THR A 90 -23.07 -6.79 -2.46
N TYR A 91 -22.12 -7.46 -3.11
CA TYR A 91 -20.98 -8.09 -2.44
C TYR A 91 -20.10 -7.04 -1.78
N VAL A 92 -19.73 -5.98 -2.50
CA VAL A 92 -18.92 -4.86 -1.95
C VAL A 92 -19.56 -4.29 -0.68
N ARG A 93 -20.88 -3.99 -0.68
CA ARG A 93 -21.57 -3.53 0.53
C ARG A 93 -21.50 -4.52 1.69
N GLN A 94 -21.59 -5.82 1.40
CA GLN A 94 -21.42 -6.85 2.43
C GLN A 94 -20.00 -6.86 2.99
N LEU A 95 -18.98 -6.69 2.16
CA LEU A 95 -17.59 -6.59 2.59
C LEU A 95 -17.36 -5.34 3.45
N GLN A 96 -17.93 -4.20 3.07
CA GLN A 96 -17.86 -2.97 3.88
C GLN A 96 -18.55 -3.14 5.25
N PHE A 97 -19.67 -3.86 5.31
CA PHE A 97 -20.29 -4.22 6.59
C PHE A 97 -19.37 -5.07 7.47
N TRP A 98 -18.67 -6.05 6.88
CA TRP A 98 -17.69 -6.86 7.62
C TRP A 98 -16.46 -6.05 8.01
N LEU A 99 -15.97 -5.15 7.16
CA LEU A 99 -14.88 -4.23 7.49
C LEU A 99 -15.20 -3.41 8.76
N ASN A 100 -16.37 -2.81 8.80
CA ASN A 100 -16.82 -2.01 9.94
C ASN A 100 -17.03 -2.84 11.22
N ARG A 101 -17.40 -4.12 11.08
CA ARG A 101 -17.62 -5.03 12.22
C ARG A 101 -16.30 -5.59 12.79
N ASP A 102 -15.40 -5.99 11.91
CA ASP A 102 -14.25 -6.82 12.29
C ASP A 102 -12.91 -6.05 12.25
N HIS A 103 -12.88 -4.87 11.61
CA HIS A 103 -11.68 -4.02 11.47
C HIS A 103 -10.48 -4.77 10.87
N MET A 104 -10.72 -5.53 9.78
CA MET A 104 -9.71 -6.31 9.07
C MET A 104 -9.56 -5.83 7.61
N PRO A 105 -9.00 -4.62 7.39
CA PRO A 105 -8.96 -4.02 6.06
C PRO A 105 -8.18 -4.83 5.03
N MET A 106 -7.04 -5.43 5.36
CA MET A 106 -6.24 -6.19 4.40
C MET A 106 -6.92 -7.49 3.98
N THR A 107 -7.64 -8.13 4.91
CA THR A 107 -8.45 -9.32 4.64
C THR A 107 -9.61 -9.00 3.71
N ILE A 108 -10.31 -7.89 3.97
CA ILE A 108 -11.43 -7.43 3.15
C ILE A 108 -10.95 -6.98 1.77
N ALA A 109 -9.83 -6.27 1.69
CA ALA A 109 -9.24 -5.83 0.43
C ALA A 109 -8.97 -7.00 -0.53
N ALA A 110 -8.45 -8.13 -0.01
CA ALA A 110 -8.21 -9.32 -0.82
C ALA A 110 -9.49 -9.84 -1.49
N LEU A 111 -10.59 -9.91 -0.75
CA LEU A 111 -11.89 -10.36 -1.27
C LEU A 111 -12.49 -9.33 -2.23
N GLU A 112 -12.47 -8.06 -1.86
CA GLU A 112 -13.02 -6.99 -2.69
C GLU A 112 -12.30 -6.89 -4.03
N ASN A 113 -10.96 -6.88 -4.01
CA ASN A 113 -10.15 -6.80 -5.21
C ASN A 113 -10.36 -8.02 -6.12
N ALA A 114 -10.48 -9.24 -5.55
CA ALA A 114 -10.78 -10.44 -6.34
C ALA A 114 -12.16 -10.37 -7.03
N LEU A 115 -13.18 -9.86 -6.33
CA LEU A 115 -14.53 -9.69 -6.89
C LEU A 115 -14.57 -8.62 -7.98
N ILE A 116 -13.90 -7.48 -7.75
CA ILE A 116 -13.81 -6.40 -8.73
C ILE A 116 -13.03 -6.89 -9.96
N ASN A 117 -11.90 -7.56 -9.76
CA ASN A 117 -11.10 -8.10 -10.85
C ASN A 117 -11.93 -9.08 -11.69
N LEU A 118 -12.61 -10.06 -11.08
CA LEU A 118 -13.51 -10.98 -11.79
C LEU A 118 -14.58 -10.25 -12.60
N HIS A 119 -15.20 -9.23 -12.02
CA HIS A 119 -16.23 -8.45 -12.70
C HIS A 119 -15.68 -7.70 -13.90
N CYS A 120 -14.51 -7.08 -13.74
CA CYS A 120 -13.86 -6.30 -14.79
C CYS A 120 -13.32 -7.18 -15.93
N GLU A 121 -12.79 -8.38 -15.63
CA GLU A 121 -12.45 -9.41 -16.62
C GLU A 121 -13.66 -9.77 -17.50
N ARG A 122 -14.84 -9.92 -16.91
CA ARG A 122 -16.08 -10.21 -17.65
C ARG A 122 -16.55 -9.04 -18.52
N LEU A 123 -16.26 -7.82 -18.10
CA LEU A 123 -16.65 -6.61 -18.84
C LEU A 123 -15.64 -6.22 -19.92
N GLY A 124 -14.41 -6.75 -19.88
CA GLY A 124 -13.32 -6.32 -20.76
C GLY A 124 -12.85 -4.90 -20.43
N VAL A 125 -12.68 -4.58 -19.13
CA VAL A 125 -12.26 -3.26 -18.66
C VAL A 125 -11.25 -3.38 -17.51
N ASN A 126 -10.39 -2.38 -17.35
CA ASN A 126 -9.44 -2.34 -16.26
C ASN A 126 -10.14 -2.10 -14.91
N SER A 127 -9.70 -2.82 -13.85
CA SER A 127 -10.30 -2.75 -12.50
C SER A 127 -10.18 -1.37 -11.86
N VAL A 128 -9.00 -0.76 -11.92
CA VAL A 128 -8.77 0.56 -11.30
C VAL A 128 -9.51 1.63 -12.07
N SER A 129 -9.42 1.66 -13.41
CA SER A 129 -10.18 2.59 -14.26
C SER A 129 -11.68 2.49 -14.02
N TYR A 130 -12.21 1.26 -13.92
CA TYR A 130 -13.63 1.03 -13.67
C TYR A 130 -14.09 1.59 -12.32
N ILE A 131 -13.37 1.29 -11.25
CA ILE A 131 -13.73 1.77 -9.92
C ILE A 131 -13.52 3.27 -9.81
N MET A 132 -12.38 3.80 -10.27
CA MET A 132 -12.06 5.23 -10.17
C MET A 132 -12.94 6.09 -11.11
N GLY A 133 -13.42 5.51 -12.21
CA GLY A 133 -14.26 6.20 -13.19
C GLY A 133 -13.45 7.17 -14.09
N GLN A 134 -12.15 6.93 -14.23
CA GLN A 134 -11.25 7.72 -15.08
C GLN A 134 -10.19 6.82 -15.74
N PRO A 135 -9.64 7.21 -16.91
CA PRO A 135 -8.58 6.48 -17.57
C PRO A 135 -7.28 6.57 -16.79
N LEU A 136 -6.37 5.62 -17.03
CA LEU A 136 -5.01 5.62 -16.52
C LEU A 136 -4.08 6.38 -17.48
N GLN A 137 -3.02 6.98 -16.94
CA GLN A 137 -1.88 7.43 -17.74
C GLN A 137 -1.05 6.23 -18.19
N ASP A 138 -0.38 6.35 -19.34
CA ASP A 138 0.41 5.27 -19.93
C ASP A 138 1.64 4.91 -19.08
N THR A 139 2.13 5.84 -18.27
CA THR A 139 3.39 5.69 -17.53
C THR A 139 3.33 6.25 -16.13
N ILE A 140 4.17 5.69 -15.26
CA ILE A 140 4.45 6.22 -13.91
C ILE A 140 5.95 6.33 -13.68
N GLU A 141 6.33 7.20 -12.74
CA GLU A 141 7.71 7.40 -12.32
C GLU A 141 8.08 6.51 -11.13
N SER A 142 9.36 6.13 -11.05
CA SER A 142 9.92 5.32 -9.98
C SER A 142 10.25 6.16 -8.74
N GLY A 143 9.77 5.69 -7.58
CA GLY A 143 10.25 6.10 -6.27
C GLY A 143 10.81 4.90 -5.51
N VAL A 144 11.89 5.09 -4.79
CA VAL A 144 12.59 4.00 -4.08
C VAL A 144 12.75 4.32 -2.61
N VAL A 145 12.58 3.27 -1.78
CA VAL A 145 12.88 3.31 -0.35
C VAL A 145 14.30 2.78 -0.13
N ILE A 146 15.13 3.56 0.57
CA ILE A 146 16.44 3.12 1.07
C ILE A 146 16.27 2.81 2.55
N GLY A 147 16.51 1.56 2.90
CA GLY A 147 16.43 1.06 4.27
C GLY A 147 17.62 1.48 5.13
N ASP A 148 17.83 0.71 6.20
CA ASP A 148 18.94 0.91 7.14
C ASP A 148 20.26 0.38 6.55
N VAL A 149 20.85 1.19 5.66
CA VAL A 149 22.22 0.94 5.16
C VAL A 149 23.24 1.72 6.00
N PRO A 150 24.49 1.25 6.17
CA PRO A 150 25.52 2.03 6.84
C PRO A 150 25.70 3.42 6.23
N MET A 151 26.04 4.42 7.05
CA MET A 151 26.16 5.82 6.62
C MET A 151 27.17 5.97 5.47
N GLU A 152 28.28 5.24 5.53
CA GLU A 152 29.32 5.23 4.51
C GLU A 152 28.89 4.63 3.15
N GLN A 153 27.80 3.85 3.12
CA GLN A 153 27.22 3.26 1.91
C GLN A 153 25.99 4.01 1.41
N LEU A 154 25.51 5.00 2.17
CA LEU A 154 24.24 5.68 1.87
C LEU A 154 24.26 6.40 0.52
N LEU A 155 25.32 7.15 0.23
CA LEU A 155 25.44 7.88 -1.04
C LEU A 155 25.55 6.94 -2.24
N ASP A 156 26.31 5.85 -2.13
CA ASP A 156 26.41 4.85 -3.19
C ASP A 156 25.05 4.20 -3.47
N ALA A 157 24.29 3.92 -2.41
CA ALA A 157 22.93 3.39 -2.54
C ALA A 157 21.98 4.38 -3.21
N VAL A 158 22.06 5.68 -2.88
CA VAL A 158 21.28 6.73 -3.54
C VAL A 158 21.70 6.87 -5.01
N GLU A 159 23.01 6.95 -5.29
CA GLU A 159 23.55 7.11 -6.64
C GLU A 159 23.10 5.98 -7.57
N ALA A 160 23.15 4.73 -7.09
CA ALA A 160 22.72 3.57 -7.87
C ALA A 160 21.25 3.70 -8.37
N HIS A 161 20.36 4.30 -7.57
CA HIS A 161 18.98 4.52 -7.96
C HIS A 161 18.80 5.76 -8.83
N VAL A 162 19.48 6.85 -8.51
CA VAL A 162 19.43 8.10 -9.29
C VAL A 162 19.99 7.88 -10.69
N ALA A 163 21.11 7.14 -10.83
CA ALA A 163 21.68 6.78 -12.11
C ALA A 163 20.74 5.94 -12.98
N ASN A 164 19.84 5.18 -12.38
CA ASN A 164 18.77 4.43 -13.06
C ASN A 164 17.47 5.27 -13.28
N GLY A 165 17.54 6.58 -13.12
CA GLY A 165 16.45 7.50 -13.42
C GLY A 165 15.39 7.62 -12.32
N CYS A 166 15.63 7.09 -11.12
CA CYS A 166 14.69 7.22 -10.00
C CYS A 166 14.40 8.69 -9.69
N LYS A 167 13.12 9.04 -9.55
CA LYS A 167 12.67 10.43 -9.39
C LYS A 167 12.53 10.85 -7.94
N ARG A 168 12.31 9.90 -7.03
CA ARG A 168 12.13 10.16 -5.60
C ARG A 168 12.85 9.10 -4.78
N ILE A 169 13.58 9.55 -3.76
CA ILE A 169 14.17 8.69 -2.72
C ILE A 169 13.42 8.91 -1.41
N LYS A 170 13.05 7.83 -0.74
CA LYS A 170 12.55 7.84 0.64
C LYS A 170 13.59 7.16 1.56
N LEU A 171 14.04 7.87 2.57
CA LEU A 171 15.02 7.36 3.53
C LEU A 171 14.31 6.87 4.77
N LYS A 172 14.65 5.68 5.26
CA LYS A 172 14.32 5.29 6.62
C LYS A 172 15.14 6.12 7.61
N VAL A 173 14.44 6.75 8.55
CA VAL A 173 15.04 7.64 9.55
C VAL A 173 14.64 7.22 10.96
N ASN A 174 15.46 7.63 11.94
CA ASN A 174 15.25 7.33 13.35
C ASN A 174 15.85 8.46 14.21
N PRO A 175 15.58 8.50 15.54
CA PRO A 175 16.08 9.56 16.42
C PRO A 175 17.61 9.62 16.59
N THR A 176 18.37 8.62 16.13
CA THR A 176 19.83 8.53 16.35
C THR A 176 20.61 9.24 15.27
N ASP A 177 20.33 8.96 13.98
CA ASP A 177 21.10 9.45 12.84
C ASP A 177 20.23 9.90 11.65
N GLY A 178 18.90 9.90 11.81
CA GLY A 178 17.96 10.16 10.72
C GLY A 178 18.14 11.54 10.07
N TYR A 179 18.37 12.58 10.87
CA TYR A 179 18.65 13.91 10.33
C TYR A 179 19.98 13.93 9.53
N ASP A 180 21.06 13.38 10.09
CA ASP A 180 22.37 13.37 9.44
C ASP A 180 22.33 12.62 8.10
N ARG A 181 21.59 11.51 8.04
CA ARG A 181 21.35 10.74 6.81
C ARG A 181 20.65 11.59 5.74
N ALA A 182 19.57 12.24 6.11
CA ALA A 182 18.79 13.08 5.20
C ALA A 182 19.59 14.33 4.75
N ALA A 183 20.30 14.97 5.67
CA ALA A 183 21.16 16.11 5.40
C ALA A 183 22.33 15.76 4.46
N LEU A 184 22.94 14.59 4.65
CA LEU A 184 24.00 14.07 3.77
C LEU A 184 23.50 13.91 2.34
N VAL A 185 22.33 13.28 2.15
CA VAL A 185 21.74 13.09 0.82
C VAL A 185 21.33 14.44 0.22
N ARG A 186 20.67 15.32 0.97
CA ARG A 186 20.25 16.65 0.49
C ARG A 186 21.44 17.49 0.03
N LYS A 187 22.56 17.41 0.75
CA LYS A 187 23.78 18.15 0.41
C LYS A 187 24.35 17.70 -0.96
N HIS A 188 24.30 16.43 -1.28
CA HIS A 188 24.85 15.86 -2.53
C HIS A 188 23.84 15.92 -3.68
N TYR A 189 22.54 15.87 -3.38
CA TYR A 189 21.43 15.88 -4.35
C TYR A 189 20.44 17.00 -3.99
N PRO A 190 20.77 18.29 -4.24
CA PRO A 190 19.97 19.43 -3.78
C PRO A 190 18.56 19.48 -4.39
N ASP A 191 18.39 18.96 -5.61
CA ASP A 191 17.13 19.03 -6.37
C ASP A 191 16.34 17.71 -6.35
N LEU A 192 16.87 16.66 -5.70
CA LEU A 192 16.20 15.36 -5.61
C LEU A 192 14.92 15.47 -4.78
N VAL A 193 13.82 14.90 -5.26
CA VAL A 193 12.63 14.71 -4.42
C VAL A 193 12.98 13.71 -3.31
N LEU A 194 13.10 14.21 -2.10
CA LEU A 194 13.52 13.45 -0.92
C LEU A 194 12.39 13.44 0.10
N ALA A 195 12.03 12.25 0.59
CA ALA A 195 11.11 12.04 1.70
C ALA A 195 11.82 11.25 2.81
N ALA A 196 11.36 11.40 4.04
CA ALA A 196 11.80 10.60 5.17
C ALA A 196 10.65 9.73 5.68
N ASP A 197 10.97 8.55 6.20
CA ASP A 197 9.99 7.64 6.79
C ASP A 197 10.54 7.14 8.13
N ALA A 198 9.87 7.51 9.20
CA ALA A 198 10.30 7.23 10.56
C ALA A 198 9.62 5.99 11.17
N ASN A 199 8.55 5.47 10.57
CA ASN A 199 7.77 4.35 11.10
C ASN A 199 7.52 4.46 12.61
N GLN A 200 7.07 5.64 13.05
CA GLN A 200 6.72 5.96 14.43
C GLN A 200 7.89 5.83 15.43
N SER A 201 9.14 6.03 14.99
CA SER A 201 10.31 5.83 15.82
C SER A 201 10.62 6.99 16.77
N TYR A 202 10.09 8.18 16.52
CA TYR A 202 10.26 9.33 17.42
C TYR A 202 9.16 9.33 18.49
N SER A 203 9.56 9.56 19.74
CA SER A 203 8.62 9.87 20.81
C SER A 203 8.13 11.32 20.69
N TYR A 204 7.09 11.68 21.42
CA TYR A 204 6.62 13.05 21.48
C TYR A 204 7.67 14.02 22.08
N ASP A 205 8.59 13.51 22.92
CA ASP A 205 9.69 14.30 23.48
C ASP A 205 10.82 14.58 22.47
N ASP A 206 10.84 13.84 21.34
CA ASP A 206 11.82 14.04 20.27
C ASP A 206 11.41 15.12 19.25
N ILE A 207 10.41 15.96 19.56
CA ILE A 207 9.88 16.98 18.63
C ILE A 207 10.99 17.88 18.05
N ASP A 208 11.99 18.26 18.86
CA ASP A 208 13.10 19.08 18.41
C ASP A 208 13.98 18.40 17.36
N LYS A 209 14.08 17.05 17.40
CA LYS A 209 14.78 16.29 16.36
C LYS A 209 13.97 16.28 15.06
N VAL A 210 12.64 16.23 15.14
CA VAL A 210 11.77 16.30 13.96
C VAL A 210 11.80 17.71 13.34
N ARG A 211 11.85 18.76 14.14
CA ARG A 211 12.00 20.16 13.68
C ARG A 211 13.27 20.39 12.85
N GLN A 212 14.35 19.66 13.12
CA GLN A 212 15.60 19.77 12.34
C GLN A 212 15.38 19.50 10.85
N PHE A 213 14.41 18.64 10.49
CA PHE A 213 14.12 18.34 9.10
C PHE A 213 13.55 19.53 8.30
N ASN A 214 13.09 20.61 8.96
CA ASN A 214 12.56 21.81 8.29
C ASN A 214 13.56 22.40 7.28
N ASP A 215 14.86 22.36 7.58
CA ASP A 215 15.92 22.91 6.73
C ASP A 215 16.20 22.06 5.47
N LEU A 216 15.68 20.83 5.41
CA LEU A 216 16.06 19.86 4.38
C LEU A 216 15.14 19.87 3.14
N LYS A 217 14.08 20.67 3.14
CA LYS A 217 13.10 20.75 2.02
C LYS A 217 12.62 19.35 1.59
N LEU A 218 12.25 18.53 2.57
CA LEU A 218 11.68 17.23 2.28
C LEU A 218 10.28 17.39 1.66
N ALA A 219 9.90 16.45 0.78
CA ALA A 219 8.54 16.37 0.30
C ALA A 219 7.55 16.08 1.46
N CYS A 220 7.95 15.22 2.38
CA CYS A 220 7.27 14.96 3.66
C CYS A 220 8.17 14.17 4.62
N ILE A 221 7.77 14.15 5.89
CA ILE A 221 8.22 13.15 6.86
C ILE A 221 7.03 12.24 7.19
N GLU A 222 7.20 10.93 6.95
CA GLU A 222 6.15 9.92 7.10
C GLU A 222 6.23 9.31 8.50
N GLU A 223 5.05 9.24 9.17
CA GLU A 223 4.86 8.66 10.50
C GLU A 223 6.00 9.01 11.48
N PRO A 224 6.27 10.31 11.73
CA PRO A 224 7.40 10.66 12.60
C PRO A 224 7.20 10.18 14.04
N PHE A 225 6.01 10.35 14.60
CA PHE A 225 5.74 10.11 16.02
C PHE A 225 5.08 8.76 16.30
N ALA A 226 5.35 8.22 17.48
CA ALA A 226 4.68 7.02 18.00
C ALA A 226 3.22 7.34 18.37
N ILE A 227 2.34 7.32 17.37
CA ILE A 227 0.91 7.64 17.51
C ILE A 227 0.18 6.41 18.05
N THR A 228 -0.27 6.47 19.31
CA THR A 228 -1.08 5.40 19.92
C THR A 228 -2.52 5.46 19.39
N THR A 229 -3.09 6.66 19.31
CA THR A 229 -4.40 6.94 18.70
C THR A 229 -4.38 8.33 18.07
N LEU A 230 -5.19 8.55 17.03
CA LEU A 230 -5.33 9.88 16.43
C LEU A 230 -5.87 10.91 17.44
N GLN A 231 -6.68 10.47 18.41
CA GLN A 231 -7.17 11.33 19.49
C GLN A 231 -6.02 11.83 20.38
N SER A 232 -5.11 10.94 20.83
CA SER A 232 -3.95 11.33 21.65
C SER A 232 -2.97 12.21 20.88
N TYR A 233 -2.78 11.93 19.59
CA TYR A 233 -1.96 12.77 18.72
C TYR A 233 -2.57 14.18 18.56
N LYS A 234 -3.89 14.28 18.37
CA LYS A 234 -4.60 15.57 18.32
C LYS A 234 -4.37 16.38 19.60
N GLU A 235 -4.62 15.77 20.75
CA GLU A 235 -4.48 16.44 22.05
C GLU A 235 -3.06 16.98 22.23
N TRP A 236 -2.05 16.17 21.95
CA TRP A 236 -0.65 16.55 22.03
C TRP A 236 -0.26 17.66 21.03
N LYS A 237 -0.69 17.54 19.75
CA LYS A 237 -0.41 18.55 18.72
C LYS A 237 -1.07 19.89 19.06
N TRP A 238 -2.33 19.86 19.47
CA TRP A 238 -3.07 21.09 19.81
C TRP A 238 -2.55 21.78 21.06
N GLU A 239 -2.08 21.04 22.05
CA GLU A 239 -1.40 21.64 23.20
C GLU A 239 -0.19 22.47 22.74
N ARG A 240 0.62 21.95 21.83
CA ARG A 240 1.79 22.68 21.29
C ARG A 240 1.39 23.86 20.42
N LEU A 241 0.40 23.70 19.55
CA LEU A 241 -0.12 24.81 18.74
C LEU A 241 -0.64 25.95 19.63
N ASN A 242 -1.38 25.65 20.70
CA ASN A 242 -1.93 26.63 21.62
C ASN A 242 -0.84 27.36 22.43
N ASN A 243 0.30 26.74 22.64
CA ASN A 243 1.45 27.30 23.35
C ASN A 243 2.53 27.86 22.41
N ASP A 244 2.23 27.98 21.09
CA ASP A 244 3.18 28.39 20.06
C ASP A 244 4.49 27.56 20.09
N ASP A 245 4.36 26.25 20.22
CA ASP A 245 5.45 25.27 20.35
C ASP A 245 5.35 24.13 19.32
N TRP A 246 4.67 24.31 18.19
CA TRP A 246 4.65 23.28 17.16
C TRP A 246 5.88 23.34 16.24
N HIS A 247 6.13 24.45 15.58
CA HIS A 247 7.26 24.78 14.70
C HIS A 247 7.77 23.67 13.75
N ILE A 248 6.95 22.68 13.42
CA ILE A 248 7.24 21.71 12.36
C ILE A 248 6.67 22.27 11.06
N GLU A 249 7.55 22.58 10.10
CA GLU A 249 7.21 23.12 8.77
C GLU A 249 7.22 22.03 7.69
N THR A 250 8.00 20.96 7.92
CA THR A 250 8.00 19.80 7.04
C THR A 250 6.64 19.10 7.07
N SER A 251 6.04 18.88 5.91
CA SER A 251 4.74 18.20 5.80
C SER A 251 4.73 16.84 6.49
N ILE A 252 3.75 16.60 7.36
CA ILE A 252 3.55 15.31 8.03
C ILE A 252 2.72 14.40 7.13
N CYS A 253 3.30 13.26 6.74
CA CYS A 253 2.62 12.21 6.02
C CYS A 253 2.15 11.13 6.99
N LEU A 254 0.89 10.68 6.88
CA LEU A 254 0.39 9.54 7.64
C LEU A 254 0.24 8.30 6.75
N ASP A 255 0.62 7.15 7.28
CA ASP A 255 0.57 5.82 6.68
C ASP A 255 -0.20 4.86 7.61
N GLU A 256 0.48 4.13 8.48
CA GLU A 256 -0.11 3.12 9.36
C GLU A 256 -1.10 3.68 10.40
N SER A 257 -1.09 4.97 10.64
CA SER A 257 -2.07 5.65 11.53
C SER A 257 -3.44 5.85 10.88
N ILE A 258 -3.57 5.65 9.56
CA ILE A 258 -4.82 5.79 8.80
C ILE A 258 -5.24 4.43 8.26
N LEU A 259 -6.20 3.78 8.90
CA LEU A 259 -6.68 2.44 8.54
C LEU A 259 -7.96 2.46 7.70
N GLY A 260 -8.46 3.65 7.35
CA GLY A 260 -9.67 3.78 6.55
C GLY A 260 -10.17 5.21 6.43
N TYR A 261 -11.37 5.34 5.87
CA TYR A 261 -11.99 6.64 5.59
C TYR A 261 -12.23 7.47 6.86
N ASP A 262 -12.69 6.84 7.94
CA ASP A 262 -13.05 7.56 9.18
C ASP A 262 -11.81 8.14 9.86
N ASP A 263 -10.68 7.39 9.90
CA ASP A 263 -9.42 7.89 10.40
C ASP A 263 -8.90 9.06 9.57
N LEU A 264 -8.99 8.95 8.23
CA LEU A 264 -8.58 10.03 7.34
C LEU A 264 -9.44 11.27 7.54
N SER A 265 -10.76 11.11 7.60
CA SER A 265 -11.70 12.21 7.85
C SER A 265 -11.41 12.91 9.17
N TYR A 266 -11.16 12.13 10.23
CA TYR A 266 -10.77 12.66 11.53
C TYR A 266 -9.42 13.42 11.46
N ALA A 267 -8.42 12.82 10.82
CA ALA A 267 -7.10 13.45 10.70
C ALA A 267 -7.15 14.78 9.93
N ILE A 268 -7.97 14.86 8.88
CA ILE A 268 -8.18 16.09 8.10
C ILE A 268 -8.94 17.13 8.92
N GLU A 269 -10.06 16.75 9.55
CA GLU A 269 -10.88 17.65 10.37
C GLU A 269 -10.06 18.36 11.45
N TYR A 270 -9.13 17.64 12.07
CA TYR A 270 -8.32 18.19 13.17
C TYR A 270 -6.92 18.66 12.76
N GLY A 271 -6.63 18.70 11.45
CA GLY A 271 -5.34 19.18 10.93
C GLY A 271 -4.14 18.34 11.39
N LEU A 272 -4.31 17.01 11.43
CA LEU A 272 -3.27 16.08 11.88
C LEU A 272 -2.39 15.58 10.75
N ILE A 273 -2.82 15.75 9.51
CA ILE A 273 -2.21 15.22 8.29
C ILE A 273 -2.00 16.34 7.27
N ASP A 274 -0.87 16.33 6.61
CA ASP A 274 -0.57 17.22 5.48
C ASP A 274 -0.48 16.42 4.17
N VAL A 275 -0.12 15.14 4.22
CA VAL A 275 0.02 14.24 3.06
C VAL A 275 -0.44 12.83 3.44
N LEU A 276 -1.16 12.14 2.55
CA LEU A 276 -1.58 10.75 2.77
C LEU A 276 -0.73 9.78 1.94
N ASN A 277 -0.18 8.74 2.59
CA ASN A 277 0.33 7.55 1.91
C ASN A 277 -0.83 6.57 1.71
N ILE A 278 -1.17 6.25 0.46
CA ILE A 278 -2.27 5.33 0.11
C ILE A 278 -1.73 3.92 -0.17
N LYS A 279 -2.38 2.91 0.43
CA LYS A 279 -2.16 1.50 0.15
C LYS A 279 -3.51 0.77 0.12
N VAL A 280 -3.85 0.16 -1.02
CA VAL A 280 -5.17 -0.47 -1.24
C VAL A 280 -5.54 -1.47 -0.15
N GLY A 281 -4.57 -2.32 0.26
CA GLY A 281 -4.78 -3.31 1.31
C GLY A 281 -5.14 -2.68 2.65
N ARG A 282 -4.38 -1.67 3.09
CA ARG A 282 -4.62 -0.96 4.35
C ARG A 282 -5.96 -0.21 4.35
N MET A 283 -6.36 0.33 3.20
CA MET A 283 -7.63 1.07 3.07
C MET A 283 -8.87 0.15 3.01
N GLY A 284 -8.70 -1.17 2.86
CA GLY A 284 -9.81 -2.11 2.80
C GLY A 284 -10.34 -2.44 1.40
N GLY A 285 -9.58 -2.10 0.33
CA GLY A 285 -9.89 -2.39 -1.06
C GLY A 285 -9.95 -1.14 -1.95
N LEU A 286 -10.29 -1.32 -3.22
CA LEU A 286 -10.35 -0.24 -4.22
C LEU A 286 -11.49 0.76 -3.96
N VAL A 287 -12.64 0.30 -3.48
CA VAL A 287 -13.80 1.18 -3.24
C VAL A 287 -13.54 2.12 -2.04
N PRO A 288 -13.07 1.66 -0.88
CA PRO A 288 -12.63 2.56 0.20
C PRO A 288 -11.47 3.46 -0.23
N THR A 289 -10.53 2.96 -1.02
CA THR A 289 -9.42 3.76 -1.56
C THR A 289 -9.94 4.91 -2.42
N LYS A 290 -10.93 4.67 -3.29
CA LYS A 290 -11.59 5.74 -4.05
C LYS A 290 -12.22 6.79 -3.14
N ALA A 291 -12.90 6.37 -2.09
CA ALA A 291 -13.52 7.31 -1.14
C ALA A 291 -12.44 8.18 -0.46
N ALA A 292 -11.32 7.59 -0.04
CA ALA A 292 -10.19 8.30 0.54
C ALA A 292 -9.55 9.30 -0.45
N ILE A 293 -9.31 8.88 -1.70
CA ILE A 293 -8.78 9.78 -2.76
C ILE A 293 -9.72 10.95 -3.01
N ASN A 294 -11.03 10.70 -3.10
CA ASN A 294 -12.00 11.77 -3.29
C ASN A 294 -12.01 12.76 -2.11
N LEU A 295 -11.93 12.27 -0.88
CA LEU A 295 -11.83 13.13 0.30
C LEU A 295 -10.54 13.97 0.27
N CYS A 296 -9.41 13.37 -0.11
CA CYS A 296 -8.15 14.09 -0.28
C CYS A 296 -8.28 15.22 -1.33
N ARG A 297 -8.90 14.92 -2.49
CA ARG A 297 -9.16 15.91 -3.55
C ARG A 297 -10.06 17.05 -3.07
N GLU A 298 -11.16 16.73 -2.39
CA GLU A 298 -12.12 17.71 -1.86
C GLU A 298 -11.50 18.62 -0.80
N CYS A 299 -10.63 18.07 0.05
CA CYS A 299 -9.96 18.80 1.13
C CYS A 299 -8.58 19.34 0.74
N HIS A 300 -8.14 19.17 -0.51
CA HIS A 300 -6.82 19.59 -1.00
C HIS A 300 -5.65 18.98 -0.22
N ILE A 301 -5.80 17.76 0.27
CA ILE A 301 -4.73 16.99 0.90
C ILE A 301 -3.98 16.21 -0.20
N PRO A 302 -2.69 16.46 -0.43
CA PRO A 302 -1.88 15.66 -1.33
C PRO A 302 -1.85 14.19 -0.89
N TYR A 303 -1.81 13.27 -1.87
CA TYR A 303 -1.61 11.85 -1.60
C TYR A 303 -0.59 11.25 -2.56
N TRP A 304 -0.01 10.13 -2.19
CA TRP A 304 0.85 9.32 -3.02
C TRP A 304 0.67 7.83 -2.72
N VAL A 305 1.15 6.95 -3.58
CA VAL A 305 0.87 5.52 -3.51
C VAL A 305 2.06 4.76 -2.94
N GLY A 306 1.85 4.12 -1.79
CA GLY A 306 2.83 3.27 -1.12
C GLY A 306 2.82 1.82 -1.59
N SER A 307 3.58 0.96 -0.88
CA SER A 307 3.73 -0.47 -1.16
C SER A 307 3.94 -1.25 0.14
N MET A 308 3.66 -2.58 0.11
CA MET A 308 3.68 -3.48 1.27
C MET A 308 4.67 -4.65 1.10
N VAL A 309 5.59 -4.58 0.14
CA VAL A 309 6.40 -5.74 -0.28
C VAL A 309 5.49 -6.89 -0.76
N GLU A 310 4.40 -6.55 -1.39
CA GLU A 310 3.41 -7.45 -1.97
C GLU A 310 3.87 -8.05 -3.29
N SER A 311 3.18 -9.10 -3.73
CA SER A 311 3.35 -9.64 -5.09
C SER A 311 2.81 -8.69 -6.16
N GLY A 312 3.10 -9.00 -7.42
CA GLY A 312 2.59 -8.23 -8.55
C GLY A 312 1.06 -8.12 -8.60
N ILE A 313 0.31 -9.02 -7.96
CA ILE A 313 -1.16 -8.96 -7.92
C ILE A 313 -1.64 -7.68 -7.24
N SER A 314 -1.17 -7.39 -6.04
CA SER A 314 -1.53 -6.16 -5.32
C SER A 314 -0.73 -4.96 -5.80
N LYS A 315 0.55 -5.15 -6.13
CA LYS A 315 1.42 -4.06 -6.62
C LYS A 315 0.92 -3.46 -7.93
N MET A 316 0.31 -4.26 -8.81
CA MET A 316 -0.30 -3.75 -10.06
C MET A 316 -1.41 -2.74 -9.78
N LEU A 317 -2.28 -3.01 -8.78
CA LEU A 317 -3.31 -2.06 -8.38
C LEU A 317 -2.71 -0.73 -7.90
N HIS A 318 -1.59 -0.79 -7.15
CA HIS A 318 -0.87 0.41 -6.72
C HIS A 318 -0.25 1.17 -7.90
N ALA A 319 0.34 0.47 -8.87
CA ALA A 319 0.89 1.08 -10.08
C ALA A 319 -0.19 1.78 -10.91
N GLN A 320 -1.35 1.14 -11.08
CA GLN A 320 -2.49 1.71 -11.78
C GLN A 320 -3.11 2.89 -11.01
N LEU A 321 -3.13 2.87 -9.66
CA LEU A 321 -3.55 4.02 -8.87
C LEU A 321 -2.58 5.21 -9.03
N ALA A 322 -1.27 4.97 -9.07
CA ALA A 322 -0.30 6.02 -9.34
C ALA A 322 -0.48 6.62 -10.75
N ALA A 323 -1.00 5.83 -11.70
CA ALA A 323 -1.32 6.27 -13.05
C ALA A 323 -2.62 7.08 -13.18
N LEU A 324 -3.31 7.39 -12.08
CA LEU A 324 -4.44 8.36 -12.10
C LEU A 324 -3.96 9.79 -12.40
N GLY A 325 -2.68 10.08 -12.22
CA GLY A 325 -2.01 11.31 -12.68
C GLY A 325 -2.04 12.48 -11.70
N ASP A 326 -2.60 12.30 -10.51
CA ASP A 326 -2.65 13.30 -9.44
C ASP A 326 -1.93 12.88 -8.16
N SER A 327 -1.08 11.85 -8.25
CA SER A 327 -0.18 11.49 -7.16
C SER A 327 0.82 12.63 -6.89
N TYR A 328 0.97 13.02 -5.62
CA TYR A 328 1.83 14.12 -5.18
C TYR A 328 3.30 13.94 -5.59
N MET A 329 3.77 12.69 -5.55
CA MET A 329 5.12 12.30 -5.93
C MET A 329 5.15 10.85 -6.42
N ALA A 330 6.27 10.42 -7.00
CA ALA A 330 6.50 9.02 -7.37
C ALA A 330 6.31 8.09 -6.15
N GLY A 331 5.53 7.03 -6.34
CA GLY A 331 5.18 6.08 -5.29
C GLY A 331 6.32 5.15 -4.84
N ASP A 332 6.09 4.34 -3.80
CA ASP A 332 7.02 3.27 -3.38
C ASP A 332 6.93 2.06 -4.34
N LEU A 333 7.02 2.33 -5.62
CA LEU A 333 6.87 1.34 -6.67
C LEU A 333 8.22 1.01 -7.29
N SER A 334 8.58 -0.25 -7.25
CA SER A 334 9.85 -0.76 -7.76
C SER A 334 9.63 -2.02 -8.59
N ASP A 335 10.65 -2.41 -9.35
CA ASP A 335 10.64 -3.63 -10.15
C ASP A 335 10.19 -4.84 -9.33
N SER A 336 9.41 -5.74 -9.95
CA SER A 336 9.05 -7.03 -9.36
C SER A 336 10.28 -7.80 -8.90
N ASN A 337 11.33 -7.81 -9.72
CA ASN A 337 12.57 -8.52 -9.45
C ASN A 337 13.44 -7.90 -8.34
N ARG A 338 13.03 -6.76 -7.78
CA ARG A 338 13.69 -6.20 -6.59
C ARG A 338 13.56 -7.11 -5.38
N TYR A 339 12.37 -7.69 -5.20
CA TYR A 339 12.06 -8.50 -4.01
C TYR A 339 12.05 -9.99 -4.29
N PHE A 340 11.57 -10.41 -5.47
CA PHE A 340 11.34 -11.79 -5.83
C PHE A 340 12.21 -12.21 -7.02
N GLU A 341 12.68 -13.45 -7.02
CA GLU A 341 13.30 -14.06 -8.20
C GLU A 341 12.30 -14.20 -9.34
N ARG A 342 11.06 -14.50 -8.98
CA ARG A 342 9.96 -14.76 -9.89
C ARG A 342 8.65 -14.33 -9.25
N ASP A 343 8.04 -13.30 -9.81
CA ASP A 343 6.74 -12.79 -9.35
C ASP A 343 5.58 -13.68 -9.82
N LEU A 344 4.38 -13.44 -9.30
CA LEU A 344 3.16 -14.20 -9.62
C LEU A 344 2.50 -13.78 -10.94
N ILE A 345 2.91 -12.66 -11.52
CA ILE A 345 2.28 -12.04 -12.70
C ILE A 345 3.17 -12.06 -13.94
N TYR A 346 2.56 -11.74 -15.10
CA TYR A 346 3.24 -11.42 -16.36
C TYR A 346 2.43 -10.34 -17.13
N PRO A 347 3.09 -9.32 -17.71
CA PRO A 347 4.51 -9.01 -17.55
C PRO A 347 4.87 -8.64 -16.12
N ASP A 348 6.15 -8.82 -15.77
CA ASP A 348 6.69 -8.31 -14.50
C ASP A 348 6.69 -6.78 -14.53
N LEU A 349 6.47 -6.15 -13.37
CA LEU A 349 6.65 -4.71 -13.21
C LEU A 349 8.14 -4.37 -13.40
N THR A 350 8.44 -3.51 -14.36
CA THR A 350 9.82 -3.13 -14.69
C THR A 350 9.90 -1.65 -15.01
N PHE A 351 10.81 -0.97 -14.32
CA PHE A 351 11.17 0.42 -14.60
C PHE A 351 12.40 0.48 -15.50
N LYS A 352 12.32 1.28 -16.55
CA LYS A 352 13.44 1.60 -17.42
C LYS A 352 13.66 3.12 -17.39
N ASP A 353 14.88 3.52 -17.07
CA ASP A 353 15.24 4.95 -16.94
C ASP A 353 14.29 5.71 -15.98
N GLY A 354 13.87 5.06 -14.91
CA GLY A 354 12.98 5.61 -13.90
C GLY A 354 11.49 5.67 -14.28
N VAL A 355 11.09 5.08 -15.41
CA VAL A 355 9.71 5.08 -15.91
C VAL A 355 9.22 3.65 -16.17
N MET A 356 7.98 3.36 -15.82
CA MET A 356 7.29 2.11 -16.13
C MET A 356 6.05 2.39 -16.99
N HIS A 357 5.85 1.60 -18.04
CA HIS A 357 4.57 1.52 -18.75
C HIS A 357 3.57 0.73 -17.91
N VAL A 358 2.40 1.32 -17.68
CA VAL A 358 1.35 0.74 -16.85
C VAL A 358 0.42 -0.10 -17.71
N PRO A 359 0.32 -1.42 -17.49
CA PRO A 359 -0.68 -2.23 -18.15
C PRO A 359 -2.11 -1.79 -17.80
N ASP A 360 -2.93 -1.54 -18.81
CA ASP A 360 -4.31 -1.06 -18.70
C ASP A 360 -5.35 -2.07 -19.26
N GLY A 361 -4.92 -3.31 -19.53
CA GLY A 361 -5.79 -4.38 -20.01
C GLY A 361 -6.89 -4.77 -19.03
N ASP A 362 -7.71 -5.72 -19.43
CA ASP A 362 -8.86 -6.20 -18.66
C ASP A 362 -8.47 -6.64 -17.24
N GLY A 363 -9.35 -6.45 -16.30
CA GLY A 363 -9.14 -6.83 -14.90
C GLY A 363 -7.92 -6.15 -14.28
N LEU A 364 -6.88 -6.94 -13.94
CA LEU A 364 -5.60 -6.44 -13.44
C LEU A 364 -4.69 -5.88 -14.55
N GLY A 365 -5.02 -6.09 -15.83
CA GLY A 365 -4.15 -5.72 -16.94
C GLY A 365 -2.93 -6.64 -17.13
N VAL A 366 -2.81 -7.69 -16.34
CA VAL A 366 -1.70 -8.66 -16.35
C VAL A 366 -2.22 -10.09 -16.15
N THR A 367 -1.45 -11.06 -16.60
CA THR A 367 -1.78 -12.48 -16.37
C THR A 367 -1.22 -12.93 -15.02
N VAL A 368 -2.06 -13.54 -14.18
CA VAL A 368 -1.62 -14.26 -12.97
C VAL A 368 -1.39 -15.72 -13.34
N PHE A 369 -0.25 -16.30 -12.93
CA PHE A 369 0.09 -17.68 -13.23
C PHE A 369 -0.33 -18.64 -12.11
N ASP A 370 -1.33 -19.45 -12.35
CA ASP A 370 -1.81 -20.47 -11.40
C ASP A 370 -0.69 -21.48 -11.01
N ASP A 371 0.22 -21.82 -11.92
CA ASP A 371 1.36 -22.71 -11.65
C ASP A 371 2.35 -22.09 -10.65
N ARG A 372 2.52 -20.77 -10.65
CA ARG A 372 3.33 -20.06 -9.68
C ARG A 372 2.65 -19.98 -8.31
N LEU A 373 1.32 -19.80 -8.29
CA LEU A 373 0.54 -19.89 -7.05
C LEU A 373 0.71 -21.28 -6.39
N GLU A 374 0.58 -22.34 -7.18
CA GLU A 374 0.77 -23.72 -6.69
C GLU A 374 2.22 -23.97 -6.21
N ALA A 375 3.23 -23.41 -6.91
CA ALA A 375 4.64 -23.63 -6.58
C ALA A 375 5.03 -23.00 -5.21
N TYR A 376 4.41 -21.88 -4.84
CA TYR A 376 4.68 -21.20 -3.56
C TYR A 376 3.64 -21.50 -2.48
N CYS A 377 2.65 -22.34 -2.79
CA CYS A 377 1.54 -22.65 -1.90
C CYS A 377 1.98 -23.57 -0.73
N VAL A 378 1.71 -23.12 0.48
CA VAL A 378 1.93 -23.93 1.71
C VAL A 378 0.62 -24.43 2.31
N GLU A 379 -0.47 -23.75 2.04
CA GLU A 379 -1.81 -24.17 2.43
C GLU A 379 -2.86 -23.67 1.40
N LYS A 380 -3.88 -24.50 1.16
CA LYS A 380 -4.93 -24.20 0.16
C LYS A 380 -6.30 -24.66 0.65
N ARG A 381 -7.32 -23.82 0.41
CA ARG A 381 -8.72 -24.16 0.65
C ARG A 381 -9.55 -23.78 -0.57
N THR A 382 -10.46 -24.65 -0.99
CA THR A 382 -11.40 -24.40 -2.08
C THR A 382 -12.82 -24.69 -1.64
N LEU A 383 -13.73 -23.74 -1.87
CA LEU A 383 -15.17 -23.87 -1.64
C LEU A 383 -15.96 -23.58 -2.93
#